data_6f0a1c18791e3d0e0b85d537c99b2d2a
#
_entry.id   6f0a1c18791e3d0e0b85d537c99b2d2a
#
_cell.length_a   1.000
_cell.length_b   1.000
_cell.length_c   1.000
_cell.angle_alpha   90.00
_cell.angle_beta   90.00
_cell.angle_gamma   90.00
#
_symmetry.space_group_name_H-M   'P 1'
#
loop_
_entity.id
_entity.type
_entity.pdbx_description
1 polymer ?
#
loop_
_entity_poly.entity_id
_entity_poly.type
_entity_poly.pdbx_seq_one_letter_code
_entity_poly.pdbx_strand_id
1 'polypeptide(L)'
;MIKKSFLNKFVIKPGKQVYFRDLDPGWASHKDLLDRFGEERVMRLAKKILKRNLENLAEAQNLLWASDTYGILVILQAMDAAGKDGIIRHVMSGLNPQACQVHNFKKPTNDELDHNFLWRYMKALPQRGRIGIFNRSYYEDVLVVKVHPEYLDHQKLPPGVKGENIWRHRYSDINHFEKHLTRNGIIVLKFYLHMSKDEQRKRLLARLNNPAKHWKFSDSDLPERAYWDDYMKAYEDALTATSTEWAPWYVIPSNHKWASRTLVADILAGTICNLGLEFPKITAERRKRLEAARIQLENEVEELAEGTMTA
;
A
#
# COMPACT_ATOMS: atom_id res chain seq x y z
N MET A 1 -17.25 6.53 -2.06
CA MET A 1 -16.65 5.20 -1.76
C MET A 1 -17.47 4.11 -2.43
N ILE A 2 -16.82 3.09 -2.91
CA ILE A 2 -17.43 1.88 -3.47
C ILE A 2 -18.07 1.08 -2.32
N LYS A 3 -19.18 0.37 -2.58
CA LYS A 3 -19.84 -0.42 -1.53
C LYS A 3 -18.90 -1.50 -0.98
N LYS A 4 -18.83 -1.68 0.35
CA LYS A 4 -17.99 -2.68 1.03
C LYS A 4 -18.25 -4.11 0.47
N SER A 5 -19.52 -4.44 0.18
CA SER A 5 -19.88 -5.73 -0.42
C SER A 5 -19.21 -5.99 -1.78
N PHE A 6 -18.92 -4.93 -2.52
CA PHE A 6 -18.21 -5.01 -3.78
C PHE A 6 -16.70 -5.21 -3.59
N LEU A 7 -16.09 -4.47 -2.65
CA LEU A 7 -14.66 -4.60 -2.33
C LEU A 7 -14.31 -5.99 -1.79
N ASN A 8 -15.26 -6.66 -1.14
CA ASN A 8 -15.08 -8.04 -0.65
C ASN A 8 -14.76 -9.05 -1.75
N LYS A 9 -15.00 -8.73 -3.03
CA LYS A 9 -14.61 -9.59 -4.17
C LYS A 9 -13.09 -9.67 -4.37
N PHE A 10 -12.37 -8.66 -3.89
CA PHE A 10 -10.91 -8.57 -4.02
C PHE A 10 -10.18 -9.06 -2.77
N VAL A 11 -10.91 -9.37 -1.71
CA VAL A 11 -10.36 -9.85 -0.44
C VAL A 11 -10.20 -11.35 -0.47
N ILE A 12 -9.02 -11.84 -0.17
CA ILE A 12 -8.79 -13.26 0.09
C ILE A 12 -9.26 -13.57 1.51
N LYS A 13 -10.27 -14.42 1.61
CA LYS A 13 -10.79 -14.85 2.91
C LYS A 13 -9.76 -15.73 3.63
N PRO A 14 -9.58 -15.56 4.96
CA PRO A 14 -8.69 -16.40 5.75
C PRO A 14 -9.01 -17.90 5.55
N GLY A 15 -7.95 -18.71 5.43
CA GLY A 15 -8.07 -20.15 5.23
C GLY A 15 -8.53 -20.60 3.83
N LYS A 16 -8.81 -19.66 2.92
CA LYS A 16 -9.17 -20.01 1.54
C LYS A 16 -7.92 -20.20 0.69
N GLN A 17 -7.82 -21.35 0.02
CA GLN A 17 -6.79 -21.58 -1.00
C GLN A 17 -6.96 -20.60 -2.17
N VAL A 18 -5.87 -19.97 -2.57
CA VAL A 18 -5.81 -19.03 -3.68
C VAL A 18 -5.33 -19.72 -4.94
N TYR A 19 -6.03 -19.49 -6.05
CA TYR A 19 -5.60 -19.88 -7.40
C TYR A 19 -5.77 -18.69 -8.33
N PHE A 20 -4.69 -18.21 -8.94
CA PHE A 20 -4.77 -17.04 -9.83
C PHE A 20 -5.54 -17.29 -11.12
N ARG A 21 -5.69 -18.53 -11.53
CA ARG A 21 -6.57 -18.92 -12.66
C ARG A 21 -8.04 -18.54 -12.43
N ASP A 22 -8.47 -18.40 -11.16
CA ASP A 22 -9.83 -18.03 -10.78
C ASP A 22 -10.00 -16.50 -10.63
N LEU A 23 -8.94 -15.72 -10.81
CA LEU A 23 -8.89 -14.27 -10.60
C LEU A 23 -8.51 -13.57 -11.91
N ASP A 24 -9.39 -12.73 -12.43
CA ASP A 24 -9.17 -12.01 -13.68
C ASP A 24 -8.27 -10.77 -13.48
N PRO A 25 -7.01 -10.78 -14.00
CA PRO A 25 -6.13 -9.60 -13.92
C PRO A 25 -6.59 -8.44 -14.81
N GLY A 26 -7.45 -8.73 -15.78
CA GLY A 26 -8.05 -7.78 -16.72
C GLY A 26 -9.36 -7.18 -16.23
N TRP A 27 -9.84 -7.58 -15.06
CA TRP A 27 -11.09 -7.03 -14.55
C TRP A 27 -11.01 -5.49 -14.45
N ALA A 28 -11.95 -4.81 -15.07
CA ALA A 28 -12.01 -3.35 -15.11
C ALA A 28 -13.32 -2.79 -14.53
N SER A 29 -14.40 -3.57 -14.60
CA SER A 29 -15.73 -3.23 -14.07
C SER A 29 -16.64 -4.46 -14.15
N HIS A 30 -17.88 -4.35 -13.67
CA HIS A 30 -18.91 -5.33 -13.98
C HIS A 30 -19.16 -5.39 -15.50
N LYS A 31 -19.32 -6.60 -16.02
CA LYS A 31 -19.58 -6.82 -17.45
C LYS A 31 -20.78 -6.00 -17.93
N ASP A 32 -21.86 -5.99 -17.16
CA ASP A 32 -23.07 -5.23 -17.48
C ASP A 32 -22.80 -3.73 -17.65
N LEU A 33 -21.87 -3.14 -16.87
CA LEU A 33 -21.50 -1.73 -17.01
C LEU A 33 -20.64 -1.50 -18.24
N LEU A 34 -19.74 -2.41 -18.55
CA LEU A 34 -18.91 -2.35 -19.76
C LEU A 34 -19.76 -2.49 -21.01
N ASP A 35 -20.66 -3.49 -21.04
CA ASP A 35 -21.57 -3.76 -22.16
C ASP A 35 -22.54 -2.59 -22.39
N ARG A 36 -23.05 -1.97 -21.30
CA ARG A 36 -24.01 -0.87 -21.37
C ARG A 36 -23.40 0.47 -21.71
N PHE A 37 -22.20 0.77 -21.21
CA PHE A 37 -21.62 2.13 -21.27
C PHE A 37 -20.32 2.22 -22.05
N GLY A 38 -19.70 1.09 -22.41
CA GLY A 38 -18.37 1.03 -23.03
C GLY A 38 -17.24 1.36 -22.09
N GLU A 39 -16.04 0.88 -22.41
CA GLU A 39 -14.83 1.02 -21.55
C GLU A 39 -14.45 2.48 -21.30
N GLU A 40 -14.50 3.33 -22.31
CA GLU A 40 -14.13 4.76 -22.16
C GLU A 40 -15.00 5.49 -21.15
N ARG A 41 -16.31 5.24 -21.15
CA ARG A 41 -17.23 5.89 -20.20
C ARG A 41 -17.00 5.36 -18.79
N VAL A 42 -16.78 4.05 -18.64
CA VAL A 42 -16.44 3.42 -17.36
C VAL A 42 -15.13 3.99 -16.84
N MET A 43 -14.11 4.12 -17.69
CA MET A 43 -12.82 4.72 -17.31
C MET A 43 -12.98 6.19 -16.86
N ARG A 44 -13.81 6.98 -17.55
CA ARG A 44 -14.09 8.38 -17.13
C ARG A 44 -14.77 8.43 -15.76
N LEU A 45 -15.73 7.53 -15.50
CA LEU A 45 -16.38 7.41 -14.20
C LEU A 45 -15.37 7.01 -13.11
N ALA A 46 -14.52 6.01 -13.37
CA ALA A 46 -13.49 5.60 -12.44
C ALA A 46 -12.51 6.72 -12.09
N LYS A 47 -12.11 7.55 -13.08
CA LYS A 47 -11.29 8.73 -12.82
C LYS A 47 -11.98 9.75 -11.91
N LYS A 48 -13.31 9.97 -12.07
CA LYS A 48 -14.08 10.82 -11.15
C LYS A 48 -14.15 10.25 -9.74
N ILE A 49 -14.38 8.94 -9.63
CA ILE A 49 -14.35 8.22 -8.34
C ILE A 49 -12.99 8.34 -7.70
N LEU A 50 -11.90 8.12 -8.46
CA LEU A 50 -10.54 8.27 -7.97
C LEU A 50 -10.30 9.68 -7.40
N LYS A 51 -10.67 10.73 -8.15
CA LYS A 51 -10.51 12.11 -7.68
C LYS A 51 -11.21 12.33 -6.33
N ARG A 52 -12.48 11.94 -6.22
CA ARG A 52 -13.23 12.04 -4.96
C ARG A 52 -12.61 11.22 -3.83
N ASN A 53 -12.11 10.02 -4.15
CA ASN A 53 -11.45 9.19 -3.14
C ASN A 53 -10.14 9.81 -2.65
N LEU A 54 -9.42 10.55 -3.49
CA LEU A 54 -8.22 11.28 -3.08
C LEU A 54 -8.55 12.46 -2.16
N GLU A 55 -9.64 13.18 -2.44
CA GLU A 55 -10.15 14.26 -1.56
C GLU A 55 -10.53 13.68 -0.20
N ASN A 56 -11.34 12.62 -0.17
CA ASN A 56 -11.73 11.92 1.07
C ASN A 56 -10.50 11.38 1.82
N LEU A 57 -9.49 10.88 1.09
CA LEU A 57 -8.28 10.34 1.68
C LEU A 57 -7.43 11.43 2.35
N ALA A 58 -7.36 12.62 1.74
CA ALA A 58 -6.65 13.76 2.32
C ALA A 58 -7.32 14.23 3.63
N GLU A 59 -8.65 14.31 3.65
CA GLU A 59 -9.41 14.64 4.87
C GLU A 59 -9.21 13.58 5.96
N ALA A 60 -9.34 12.29 5.58
CA ALA A 60 -9.14 11.17 6.50
C ALA A 60 -7.71 11.12 7.06
N GLN A 61 -6.70 11.48 6.25
CA GLN A 61 -5.32 11.59 6.71
C GLN A 61 -5.13 12.70 7.76
N ASN A 62 -5.78 13.85 7.57
CA ASN A 62 -5.72 14.94 8.56
C ASN A 62 -6.32 14.50 9.90
N LEU A 63 -7.43 13.76 9.87
CA LEU A 63 -8.02 13.17 11.08
C LEU A 63 -7.10 12.12 11.72
N LEU A 64 -6.51 11.24 10.90
CA LEU A 64 -5.56 10.24 11.37
C LEU A 64 -4.36 10.90 12.07
N TRP A 65 -3.81 11.95 11.45
CA TRP A 65 -2.68 12.67 12.01
C TRP A 65 -3.04 13.39 13.31
N ALA A 66 -4.18 14.10 13.35
CA ALA A 66 -4.62 14.83 14.53
C ALA A 66 -4.98 13.91 15.70
N SER A 67 -5.53 12.71 15.42
CA SER A 67 -5.92 11.74 16.47
C SER A 67 -4.71 11.03 17.09
N ASP A 68 -3.61 10.89 16.33
CA ASP A 68 -2.34 10.24 16.74
C ASP A 68 -2.53 8.87 17.44
N THR A 69 -3.55 8.11 17.01
CA THR A 69 -3.97 6.86 17.68
C THR A 69 -3.56 5.63 16.90
N TYR A 70 -3.74 5.66 15.57
CA TYR A 70 -3.44 4.54 14.67
C TYR A 70 -2.33 4.89 13.70
N GLY A 71 -1.52 3.88 13.31
CA GLY A 71 -0.66 3.94 12.13
C GLY A 71 -1.27 3.10 11.01
N ILE A 72 -1.07 3.47 9.76
CA ILE A 72 -1.50 2.67 8.61
C ILE A 72 -0.26 2.16 7.88
N LEU A 73 -0.13 0.85 7.74
CA LEU A 73 0.91 0.22 6.95
C LEU A 73 0.31 -0.32 5.65
N VAL A 74 0.68 0.29 4.53
CA VAL A 74 0.29 -0.14 3.19
C VAL A 74 1.41 -0.97 2.58
N ILE A 75 1.15 -2.22 2.26
CA ILE A 75 2.10 -3.13 1.62
C ILE A 75 1.69 -3.31 0.15
N LEU A 76 2.61 -3.04 -0.77
CA LEU A 76 2.43 -3.24 -2.20
C LEU A 76 3.36 -4.34 -2.70
N GLN A 77 2.78 -5.46 -3.09
CA GLN A 77 3.48 -6.59 -3.70
C GLN A 77 2.98 -6.84 -5.12
N ALA A 78 3.88 -7.15 -6.02
CA ALA A 78 3.56 -7.46 -7.42
C ALA A 78 4.79 -7.88 -8.20
N MET A 79 4.58 -8.54 -9.33
CA MET A 79 5.59 -8.72 -10.37
C MET A 79 6.11 -7.37 -10.88
N ASP A 80 7.28 -7.38 -11.52
CA ASP A 80 7.84 -6.17 -12.10
C ASP A 80 6.94 -5.63 -13.22
N ALA A 81 6.94 -4.31 -13.38
CA ALA A 81 6.05 -3.57 -14.27
C ALA A 81 4.54 -3.59 -13.90
N ALA A 82 4.09 -4.27 -12.83
CA ALA A 82 2.66 -4.32 -12.46
C ALA A 82 2.08 -2.95 -12.04
N GLY A 83 2.92 -2.01 -11.59
CA GLY A 83 2.47 -0.64 -11.37
C GLY A 83 2.52 -0.14 -9.92
N LYS A 84 3.32 -0.77 -9.05
CA LYS A 84 3.56 -0.33 -7.65
C LYS A 84 3.85 1.17 -7.55
N ASP A 85 4.86 1.67 -8.29
CA ASP A 85 5.20 3.11 -8.31
C ASP A 85 4.04 3.97 -8.84
N GLY A 86 3.26 3.42 -9.78
CA GLY A 86 2.08 4.09 -10.32
C GLY A 86 0.97 4.25 -9.29
N ILE A 87 0.77 3.25 -8.42
CA ILE A 87 -0.15 3.36 -7.28
C ILE A 87 0.36 4.44 -6.31
N ILE A 88 1.61 4.35 -5.88
CA ILE A 88 2.20 5.33 -4.96
C ILE A 88 2.04 6.74 -5.51
N ARG A 89 2.46 6.98 -6.77
CA ARG A 89 2.40 8.30 -7.39
C ARG A 89 0.99 8.88 -7.49
N HIS A 90 -0.02 8.05 -7.80
CA HIS A 90 -1.36 8.54 -8.12
C HIS A 90 -2.36 8.41 -6.97
N VAL A 91 -2.17 7.45 -6.06
CA VAL A 91 -3.07 7.29 -4.90
C VAL A 91 -2.60 8.16 -3.73
N MET A 92 -1.29 8.38 -3.62
CA MET A 92 -0.73 9.23 -2.55
C MET A 92 -0.57 10.70 -2.97
N SER A 93 -0.94 11.06 -4.23
CA SER A 93 -0.96 12.46 -4.65
C SER A 93 -2.06 13.22 -3.90
N GLY A 94 -1.73 14.35 -3.32
CA GLY A 94 -2.67 15.14 -2.52
C GLY A 94 -2.67 14.84 -1.02
N LEU A 95 -1.94 13.81 -0.57
CA LEU A 95 -1.68 13.59 0.84
C LEU A 95 -0.61 14.55 1.36
N ASN A 96 -0.73 14.92 2.64
CA ASN A 96 0.32 15.68 3.31
C ASN A 96 1.59 14.82 3.42
N PRO A 97 2.70 15.22 2.78
CA PRO A 97 3.93 14.43 2.77
C PRO A 97 4.54 14.25 4.16
N GLN A 98 4.28 15.16 5.12
CA GLN A 98 4.75 15.03 6.50
C GLN A 98 4.10 13.85 7.24
N ALA A 99 2.93 13.41 6.82
CA ALA A 99 2.20 12.30 7.42
C ALA A 99 2.23 11.02 6.56
N CYS A 100 3.10 10.96 5.54
CA CYS A 100 3.22 9.83 4.63
C CYS A 100 4.69 9.48 4.39
N GLN A 101 5.07 8.24 4.61
CA GLN A 101 6.44 7.75 4.41
C GLN A 101 6.46 6.59 3.42
N VAL A 102 7.30 6.68 2.39
CA VAL A 102 7.45 5.62 1.38
C VAL A 102 8.81 4.98 1.54
N HIS A 103 8.82 3.68 1.77
CA HIS A 103 10.02 2.86 1.84
C HIS A 103 10.07 1.91 0.63
N ASN A 104 11.13 2.04 -0.17
CA ASN A 104 11.36 1.18 -1.33
C ASN A 104 12.44 0.16 -0.98
N PHE A 105 12.03 -1.06 -0.66
CA PHE A 105 12.95 -2.13 -0.27
C PHE A 105 13.57 -2.78 -1.51
N LYS A 106 14.87 -2.67 -1.60
CA LYS A 106 15.71 -3.32 -2.62
C LYS A 106 16.40 -4.56 -2.01
N LYS A 107 17.32 -5.16 -2.77
CA LYS A 107 18.18 -6.24 -2.27
C LYS A 107 18.77 -5.85 -0.89
N PRO A 108 18.74 -6.76 0.10
CA PRO A 108 19.28 -6.47 1.42
C PRO A 108 20.77 -6.14 1.38
N THR A 109 21.20 -5.25 2.28
CA THR A 109 22.62 -4.98 2.55
C THR A 109 23.22 -6.10 3.42
N ASN A 110 24.56 -6.13 3.54
CA ASN A 110 25.21 -7.09 4.43
C ASN A 110 24.78 -6.93 5.90
N ASP A 111 24.62 -5.68 6.37
CA ASP A 111 24.11 -5.39 7.71
C ASP A 111 22.68 -5.92 7.90
N GLU A 112 21.81 -5.75 6.91
CA GLU A 112 20.45 -6.29 6.95
C GLU A 112 20.42 -7.82 6.93
N LEU A 113 21.39 -8.48 6.27
CA LEU A 113 21.52 -9.94 6.23
C LEU A 113 22.08 -10.53 7.54
N ASP A 114 22.75 -9.72 8.36
CA ASP A 114 23.23 -10.13 9.69
C ASP A 114 22.10 -10.13 10.76
N HIS A 115 20.94 -9.62 10.41
CA HIS A 115 19.76 -9.58 11.26
C HIS A 115 18.67 -10.55 10.76
N ASN A 116 17.64 -10.79 11.59
CA ASN A 116 16.47 -11.55 11.14
C ASN A 116 15.75 -10.82 10.00
N PHE A 117 15.06 -11.58 9.14
CA PHE A 117 14.47 -11.05 7.91
C PHE A 117 13.39 -9.95 8.11
N LEU A 118 12.82 -9.81 9.31
CA LEU A 118 11.85 -8.75 9.63
C LEU A 118 12.52 -7.44 10.09
N TRP A 119 13.78 -7.49 10.55
CA TRP A 119 14.44 -6.36 11.22
C TRP A 119 14.43 -5.05 10.40
N ARG A 120 14.81 -5.11 9.13
CA ARG A 120 14.85 -3.92 8.24
C ARG A 120 13.48 -3.27 8.07
N TYR A 121 12.41 -4.07 8.09
CA TYR A 121 11.03 -3.61 7.96
C TYR A 121 10.49 -3.05 9.28
N MET A 122 10.91 -3.62 10.41
CA MET A 122 10.55 -3.10 11.73
C MET A 122 11.05 -1.68 11.95
N LYS A 123 12.23 -1.33 11.45
CA LYS A 123 12.81 0.02 11.51
C LYS A 123 12.03 1.05 10.69
N ALA A 124 11.29 0.60 9.69
CA ALA A 124 10.55 1.43 8.75
C ALA A 124 9.04 1.50 9.05
N LEU A 125 8.57 0.91 10.16
CA LEU A 125 7.17 0.93 10.53
C LEU A 125 6.67 2.38 10.74
N PRO A 126 5.42 2.67 10.33
CA PRO A 126 4.85 3.98 10.52
C PRO A 126 4.63 4.30 12.00
N GLN A 127 4.88 5.54 12.34
CA GLN A 127 4.45 6.11 13.62
C GLN A 127 2.92 6.21 13.65
N ARG A 128 2.36 6.42 14.85
CA ARG A 128 0.94 6.77 14.99
C ARG A 128 0.65 8.08 14.23
N GLY A 129 -0.56 8.25 13.75
CA GLY A 129 -0.94 9.38 12.90
C GLY A 129 -0.36 9.35 11.48
N ARG A 130 0.42 8.33 11.11
CA ARG A 130 1.15 8.29 9.83
C ARG A 130 0.68 7.14 8.94
N ILE A 131 0.92 7.32 7.63
CA ILE A 131 0.75 6.28 6.61
C ILE A 131 2.15 5.87 6.13
N GLY A 132 2.57 4.65 6.45
CA GLY A 132 3.79 4.02 5.91
C GLY A 132 3.44 3.19 4.69
N ILE A 133 4.21 3.34 3.61
CA ILE A 133 4.01 2.60 2.37
C ILE A 133 5.26 1.80 2.07
N PHE A 134 5.10 0.49 2.06
CA PHE A 134 6.16 -0.45 1.70
C PHE A 134 6.01 -0.82 0.22
N ASN A 135 6.87 -0.28 -0.63
CA ASN A 135 7.06 -0.74 -2.00
C ASN A 135 7.99 -1.94 -1.97
N ARG A 136 7.41 -3.15 -2.10
CA ARG A 136 7.95 -4.43 -1.63
C ARG A 136 8.04 -4.47 -0.09
N SER A 137 8.19 -5.65 0.49
CA SER A 137 8.14 -5.82 1.95
C SER A 137 8.81 -7.13 2.37
N TYR A 138 8.65 -7.50 3.63
CA TYR A 138 9.09 -8.80 4.18
C TYR A 138 8.52 -10.01 3.43
N TYR A 139 7.56 -9.82 2.54
CA TYR A 139 7.09 -10.87 1.65
C TYR A 139 8.12 -11.26 0.59
N GLU A 140 9.12 -10.41 0.28
CA GLU A 140 10.23 -10.80 -0.61
C GLU A 140 10.94 -12.06 -0.08
N ASP A 141 11.02 -12.23 1.24
CA ASP A 141 11.64 -13.37 1.90
C ASP A 141 10.85 -14.70 1.79
N VAL A 142 9.63 -14.66 1.31
CA VAL A 142 8.79 -15.83 0.99
C VAL A 142 8.33 -15.85 -0.46
N LEU A 143 8.75 -14.88 -1.25
CA LEU A 143 8.50 -14.77 -2.69
C LEU A 143 9.80 -14.94 -3.47
N VAL A 144 10.61 -13.90 -3.54
CA VAL A 144 11.89 -13.93 -4.27
C VAL A 144 12.82 -15.01 -3.72
N VAL A 145 12.99 -15.09 -2.41
CA VAL A 145 13.86 -16.11 -1.78
C VAL A 145 13.30 -17.52 -1.97
N LYS A 146 11.99 -17.68 -2.16
CA LYS A 146 11.38 -18.98 -2.43
C LYS A 146 11.61 -19.43 -3.88
N VAL A 147 11.60 -18.50 -4.83
CA VAL A 147 11.91 -18.76 -6.24
C VAL A 147 13.41 -18.96 -6.45
N HIS A 148 14.22 -18.25 -5.68
CA HIS A 148 15.70 -18.29 -5.70
C HIS A 148 16.25 -18.75 -4.35
N PRO A 149 16.13 -20.05 -4.00
CA PRO A 149 16.47 -20.56 -2.68
C PRO A 149 17.95 -20.40 -2.32
N GLU A 150 18.83 -20.20 -3.30
CA GLU A 150 20.25 -19.88 -3.09
C GLU A 150 20.44 -18.58 -2.28
N TYR A 151 19.47 -17.68 -2.26
CA TYR A 151 19.53 -16.47 -1.41
C TYR A 151 19.46 -16.77 0.08
N LEU A 152 18.97 -17.95 0.48
CA LEU A 152 19.04 -18.40 1.87
C LEU A 152 20.49 -18.58 2.35
N ASP A 153 21.43 -18.85 1.45
CA ASP A 153 22.84 -19.05 1.81
C ASP A 153 23.50 -17.76 2.30
N HIS A 154 22.98 -16.61 1.85
CA HIS A 154 23.44 -15.30 2.31
C HIS A 154 22.83 -14.86 3.65
N GLN A 155 21.79 -15.55 4.14
CA GLN A 155 21.03 -15.17 5.34
C GLN A 155 21.55 -15.85 6.62
N LYS A 156 22.79 -16.17 6.77
CA LYS A 156 23.47 -16.68 7.99
C LYS A 156 22.56 -17.43 9.00
N LEU A 157 21.63 -18.26 8.47
CA LEU A 157 20.68 -19.00 9.29
C LEU A 157 21.39 -20.13 10.03
N PRO A 158 20.98 -20.46 11.29
CA PRO A 158 21.52 -21.56 12.03
C PRO A 158 21.38 -22.90 11.31
N PRO A 159 22.27 -23.88 11.57
CA PRO A 159 22.14 -25.22 11.03
C PRO A 159 20.76 -25.82 11.31
N GLY A 160 20.17 -26.50 10.33
CA GLY A 160 18.84 -27.12 10.43
C GLY A 160 17.65 -26.22 10.22
N VAL A 161 17.82 -24.90 10.18
CA VAL A 161 16.69 -23.96 9.91
C VAL A 161 16.31 -23.93 8.42
N LYS A 162 17.26 -24.17 7.52
CA LYS A 162 17.07 -24.19 6.05
C LYS A 162 16.34 -25.46 5.54
N GLY A 163 15.55 -26.13 6.36
CA GLY A 163 14.83 -27.36 5.99
C GLY A 163 13.51 -27.08 5.26
N GLU A 164 12.80 -28.17 4.90
CA GLU A 164 11.52 -28.15 4.16
C GLU A 164 10.46 -27.26 4.80
N ASN A 165 10.52 -27.08 6.11
CA ASN A 165 9.54 -26.28 6.86
C ASN A 165 9.82 -24.78 6.89
N ILE A 166 10.91 -24.29 6.28
CA ILE A 166 11.30 -22.87 6.39
C ILE A 166 10.20 -21.93 5.93
N TRP A 167 9.52 -22.24 4.84
CA TRP A 167 8.43 -21.41 4.31
C TRP A 167 7.23 -21.36 5.24
N ARG A 168 6.86 -22.50 5.83
CA ARG A 168 5.78 -22.60 6.81
C ARG A 168 6.10 -21.77 8.06
N HIS A 169 7.33 -21.82 8.54
CA HIS A 169 7.78 -21.03 9.69
C HIS A 169 7.74 -19.54 9.35
N ARG A 170 8.25 -19.10 8.19
CA ARG A 170 8.20 -17.71 7.76
C ARG A 170 6.78 -17.18 7.60
N TYR A 171 5.87 -17.95 7.04
CA TYR A 171 4.45 -17.55 6.98
C TYR A 171 3.86 -17.38 8.39
N SER A 172 4.19 -18.27 9.31
CA SER A 172 3.79 -18.17 10.72
C SER A 172 4.35 -16.91 11.37
N ASP A 173 5.64 -16.64 11.20
CA ASP A 173 6.32 -15.46 11.75
C ASP A 173 5.69 -14.16 11.20
N ILE A 174 5.44 -14.08 9.91
CA ILE A 174 4.76 -12.96 9.28
C ILE A 174 3.36 -12.74 9.89
N ASN A 175 2.57 -13.81 10.03
CA ASN A 175 1.24 -13.73 10.61
C ASN A 175 1.28 -13.25 12.07
N HIS A 176 2.25 -13.72 12.88
CA HIS A 176 2.42 -13.26 14.25
C HIS A 176 2.89 -11.81 14.32
N PHE A 177 3.79 -11.41 13.43
CA PHE A 177 4.25 -10.04 13.31
C PHE A 177 3.11 -9.08 12.96
N GLU A 178 2.34 -9.38 11.94
CA GLU A 178 1.17 -8.58 11.54
C GLU A 178 0.11 -8.53 12.65
N LYS A 179 -0.12 -9.65 13.35
CA LYS A 179 -1.03 -9.70 14.51
C LYS A 179 -0.54 -8.82 15.66
N HIS A 180 0.77 -8.82 15.90
CA HIS A 180 1.39 -7.93 16.89
C HIS A 180 1.18 -6.47 16.51
N LEU A 181 1.42 -6.09 15.24
CA LEU A 181 1.23 -4.74 14.74
C LEU A 181 -0.23 -4.26 14.94
N THR A 182 -1.20 -5.09 14.54
CA THR A 182 -2.61 -4.71 14.63
C THR A 182 -3.10 -4.56 16.07
N ARG A 183 -2.64 -5.40 17.00
CA ARG A 183 -2.92 -5.26 18.44
C ARG A 183 -2.33 -3.99 19.04
N ASN A 184 -1.30 -3.43 18.39
CA ASN A 184 -0.63 -2.21 18.83
C ASN A 184 -1.07 -0.97 18.01
N GLY A 185 -2.21 -1.05 17.31
CA GLY A 185 -2.80 0.09 16.61
C GLY A 185 -2.20 0.40 15.24
N ILE A 186 -1.45 -0.51 14.63
CA ILE A 186 -1.02 -0.40 13.23
C ILE A 186 -1.94 -1.25 12.37
N ILE A 187 -2.70 -0.62 11.48
CA ILE A 187 -3.57 -1.30 10.54
C ILE A 187 -2.75 -1.69 9.32
N VAL A 188 -2.73 -2.98 9.00
CA VAL A 188 -1.96 -3.52 7.89
C VAL A 188 -2.88 -3.76 6.70
N LEU A 189 -2.62 -3.04 5.59
CA LEU A 189 -3.32 -3.20 4.32
C LEU A 189 -2.36 -3.81 3.30
N LYS A 190 -2.68 -5.00 2.81
CA LYS A 190 -1.85 -5.76 1.88
C LYS A 190 -2.48 -5.82 0.50
N PHE A 191 -1.78 -5.29 -0.50
CA PHE A 191 -2.22 -5.28 -1.89
C PHE A 191 -1.28 -6.10 -2.76
N TYR A 192 -1.81 -7.13 -3.41
CA TYR A 192 -1.17 -7.81 -4.51
C TYR A 192 -1.71 -7.27 -5.83
N LEU A 193 -0.86 -6.67 -6.65
CA LEU A 193 -1.25 -6.17 -7.96
C LEU A 193 -1.15 -7.30 -8.97
N HIS A 194 -2.30 -7.93 -9.23
CA HIS A 194 -2.40 -9.08 -10.13
C HIS A 194 -2.41 -8.61 -11.58
N MET A 195 -1.37 -8.98 -12.33
CA MET A 195 -1.17 -8.63 -13.73
C MET A 195 -0.93 -9.89 -14.55
N SER A 196 -1.41 -9.92 -15.79
CA SER A 196 -1.13 -11.03 -16.71
C SER A 196 0.30 -10.96 -17.26
N LYS A 197 0.86 -12.13 -17.60
CA LYS A 197 2.17 -12.26 -18.24
C LYS A 197 2.24 -11.48 -19.56
N ASP A 198 1.14 -11.44 -20.32
CA ASP A 198 1.07 -10.67 -21.57
C ASP A 198 1.09 -9.16 -21.33
N GLU A 199 0.35 -8.65 -20.35
CA GLU A 199 0.36 -7.24 -20.01
C GLU A 199 1.76 -6.81 -19.51
N GLN A 200 2.45 -7.65 -18.73
CA GLN A 200 3.84 -7.38 -18.34
C GLN A 200 4.73 -7.19 -19.58
N ARG A 201 4.64 -8.11 -20.56
CA ARG A 201 5.38 -8.03 -21.82
C ARG A 201 5.12 -6.69 -22.52
N LYS A 202 3.84 -6.30 -22.66
CA LYS A 202 3.48 -5.02 -23.28
C LYS A 202 4.11 -3.82 -22.54
N ARG A 203 4.10 -3.85 -21.20
CA ARG A 203 4.67 -2.77 -20.38
C ARG A 203 6.19 -2.69 -20.46
N LEU A 204 6.88 -3.83 -20.51
CA LEU A 204 8.34 -3.88 -20.69
C LEU A 204 8.72 -3.36 -22.07
N LEU A 205 8.03 -3.79 -23.14
CA LEU A 205 8.23 -3.25 -24.48
C LEU A 205 7.99 -1.73 -24.54
N ALA A 206 6.93 -1.24 -23.90
CA ALA A 206 6.66 0.19 -23.83
C ALA A 206 7.70 1.01 -23.04
N ARG A 207 8.50 0.36 -22.17
CA ARG A 207 9.67 0.99 -21.52
C ARG A 207 10.84 1.07 -22.50
N LEU A 208 11.13 -0.03 -23.19
CA LEU A 208 12.23 -0.11 -24.17
C LEU A 208 12.02 0.84 -25.35
N ASN A 209 10.79 1.01 -25.80
CA ASN A 209 10.42 1.91 -26.89
C ASN A 209 10.39 3.40 -26.48
N ASN A 210 10.61 3.73 -25.21
CA ASN A 210 10.59 5.12 -24.73
C ASN A 210 11.90 5.48 -24.04
N PRO A 211 12.81 6.25 -24.70
CA PRO A 211 14.10 6.63 -24.13
C PRO A 211 14.02 7.26 -22.74
N ALA A 212 12.99 8.07 -22.47
CA ALA A 212 12.75 8.67 -21.15
C ALA A 212 12.43 7.64 -20.05
N LYS A 213 12.26 6.37 -20.40
CA LYS A 213 11.94 5.29 -19.45
C LYS A 213 13.01 4.19 -19.40
N HIS A 214 14.08 4.28 -20.18
CA HIS A 214 15.16 3.28 -20.19
C HIS A 214 15.73 3.06 -18.79
N TRP A 215 15.90 4.10 -18.00
CA TRP A 215 16.41 4.03 -16.64
C TRP A 215 15.54 3.17 -15.68
N LYS A 216 14.32 2.81 -16.08
CA LYS A 216 13.42 1.91 -15.32
C LYS A 216 13.54 0.46 -15.72
N PHE A 217 14.20 0.17 -16.82
CA PHE A 217 14.42 -1.19 -17.28
C PHE A 217 15.63 -1.76 -16.55
N SER A 218 15.50 -2.96 -16.00
CA SER A 218 16.61 -3.71 -15.41
C SER A 218 16.96 -4.88 -16.29
N ASP A 219 18.27 -5.17 -16.42
CA ASP A 219 18.75 -6.36 -17.13
C ASP A 219 18.22 -7.65 -16.51
N SER A 220 17.82 -7.62 -15.22
CA SER A 220 17.17 -8.73 -14.54
C SER A 220 15.70 -8.93 -14.93
N ASP A 221 15.01 -7.92 -15.52
CA ASP A 221 13.58 -8.02 -15.84
C ASP A 221 13.25 -9.22 -16.76
N LEU A 222 14.13 -9.53 -17.71
CA LEU A 222 13.92 -10.66 -18.64
C LEU A 222 14.25 -12.01 -18.01
N PRO A 223 15.39 -12.23 -17.35
CA PRO A 223 15.66 -13.45 -16.61
C PRO A 223 14.58 -13.77 -15.58
N GLU A 224 14.20 -12.78 -14.76
CA GLU A 224 13.15 -12.96 -13.74
C GLU A 224 11.79 -13.35 -14.35
N ARG A 225 11.48 -12.87 -15.55
CA ARG A 225 10.27 -13.24 -16.25
C ARG A 225 10.23 -14.73 -16.65
N ALA A 226 11.37 -15.42 -16.78
CA ALA A 226 11.43 -16.85 -17.05
C ALA A 226 10.83 -17.66 -15.88
N TYR A 227 10.98 -17.18 -14.65
CA TYR A 227 10.42 -17.79 -13.43
C TYR A 227 8.96 -17.39 -13.16
N TRP A 228 8.23 -16.93 -14.17
CA TRP A 228 6.85 -16.43 -13.99
C TRP A 228 5.95 -17.40 -13.23
N ASP A 229 5.96 -18.69 -13.60
CA ASP A 229 5.07 -19.68 -13.03
C ASP A 229 5.48 -20.03 -11.58
N ASP A 230 6.78 -20.02 -11.28
CA ASP A 230 7.31 -20.19 -9.93
C ASP A 230 6.91 -19.02 -9.03
N TYR A 231 6.98 -17.79 -9.55
CA TYR A 231 6.48 -16.60 -8.85
C TYR A 231 4.98 -16.67 -8.61
N MET A 232 4.19 -17.07 -9.61
CA MET A 232 2.74 -17.22 -9.42
C MET A 232 2.44 -18.24 -8.32
N LYS A 233 3.14 -19.39 -8.31
CA LYS A 233 2.99 -20.38 -7.25
C LYS A 233 3.41 -19.84 -5.89
N ALA A 234 4.53 -19.14 -5.80
CA ALA A 234 5.00 -18.53 -4.55
C ALA A 234 4.00 -17.50 -4.00
N TYR A 235 3.39 -16.68 -4.87
CA TYR A 235 2.33 -15.75 -4.49
C TYR A 235 1.06 -16.47 -4.03
N GLU A 236 0.58 -17.48 -4.76
CA GLU A 236 -0.59 -18.28 -4.34
C GLU A 236 -0.40 -18.87 -2.95
N ASP A 237 0.78 -19.45 -2.68
CA ASP A 237 1.12 -20.02 -1.38
C ASP A 237 1.19 -18.95 -0.28
N ALA A 238 1.85 -17.82 -0.55
CA ALA A 238 1.97 -16.72 0.40
C ALA A 238 0.61 -16.09 0.73
N LEU A 239 -0.20 -15.79 -0.28
CA LEU A 239 -1.53 -15.20 -0.09
C LEU A 239 -2.46 -16.15 0.67
N THR A 240 -2.40 -17.46 0.36
CA THR A 240 -3.16 -18.51 1.06
C THR A 240 -2.76 -18.58 2.53
N ALA A 241 -1.46 -18.64 2.81
CA ALA A 241 -0.94 -18.86 4.16
C ALA A 241 -1.04 -17.61 5.05
N THR A 242 -1.07 -16.41 4.45
CA THR A 242 -0.95 -15.16 5.22
C THR A 242 -2.13 -14.20 5.07
N SER A 243 -3.22 -14.58 4.40
CA SER A 243 -4.46 -13.80 4.48
C SER A 243 -5.17 -14.13 5.79
N THR A 244 -5.20 -13.16 6.70
CA THR A 244 -5.74 -13.31 8.06
C THR A 244 -6.89 -12.36 8.30
N GLU A 245 -7.67 -12.58 9.38
CA GLU A 245 -8.78 -11.69 9.74
C GLU A 245 -8.30 -10.26 10.10
N TRP A 246 -7.12 -10.16 10.70
CA TRP A 246 -6.53 -8.87 11.13
C TRP A 246 -5.75 -8.15 10.02
N ALA A 247 -5.31 -8.88 8.98
CA ALA A 247 -4.57 -8.34 7.85
C ALA A 247 -4.86 -9.18 6.58
N PRO A 248 -6.02 -9.03 5.95
CA PRO A 248 -6.35 -9.76 4.73
C PRO A 248 -5.57 -9.23 3.53
N TRP A 249 -5.33 -10.10 2.54
CA TRP A 249 -4.83 -9.70 1.24
C TRP A 249 -5.96 -9.19 0.34
N TYR A 250 -5.66 -8.09 -0.35
CA TYR A 250 -6.45 -7.61 -1.48
C TYR A 250 -5.75 -7.94 -2.79
N VAL A 251 -6.36 -8.75 -3.63
CA VAL A 251 -5.88 -9.03 -5.00
C VAL A 251 -6.49 -8.03 -5.94
N ILE A 252 -5.66 -7.11 -6.43
CA ILE A 252 -6.09 -5.97 -7.25
C ILE A 252 -5.79 -6.25 -8.71
N PRO A 253 -6.81 -6.36 -9.60
CA PRO A 253 -6.60 -6.51 -11.04
C PRO A 253 -5.84 -5.31 -11.58
N SER A 254 -4.76 -5.56 -12.34
CA SER A 254 -3.79 -4.52 -12.66
C SER A 254 -3.47 -4.35 -14.14
N ASN A 255 -4.14 -5.08 -15.04
CA ASN A 255 -4.00 -4.82 -16.47
C ASN A 255 -4.50 -3.41 -16.82
N HIS A 256 -5.58 -2.95 -16.19
CA HIS A 256 -6.08 -1.58 -16.35
C HIS A 256 -5.62 -0.68 -15.18
N LYS A 257 -4.63 0.18 -15.44
CA LYS A 257 -4.03 1.07 -14.42
C LYS A 257 -5.06 1.96 -13.71
N TRP A 258 -6.10 2.42 -14.43
CA TRP A 258 -7.14 3.26 -13.85
C TRP A 258 -8.02 2.47 -12.85
N ALA A 259 -8.30 1.20 -13.12
CA ALA A 259 -9.08 0.33 -12.24
C ALA A 259 -8.31 0.05 -10.94
N SER A 260 -7.05 -0.39 -11.05
CA SER A 260 -6.22 -0.67 -9.87
C SER A 260 -6.03 0.55 -8.97
N ARG A 261 -5.79 1.74 -9.55
CA ARG A 261 -5.66 2.98 -8.78
C ARG A 261 -6.93 3.34 -8.03
N THR A 262 -8.08 3.21 -8.69
CA THR A 262 -9.39 3.52 -8.11
C THR A 262 -9.71 2.57 -6.95
N LEU A 263 -9.45 1.27 -7.11
CA LEU A 263 -9.68 0.27 -6.07
C LEU A 263 -8.79 0.49 -4.85
N VAL A 264 -7.49 0.69 -5.06
CA VAL A 264 -6.55 0.91 -3.94
C VAL A 264 -6.88 2.20 -3.19
N ALA A 265 -7.19 3.29 -3.91
CA ALA A 265 -7.58 4.54 -3.28
C ALA A 265 -8.87 4.40 -2.46
N ASP A 266 -9.86 3.68 -2.99
CA ASP A 266 -11.15 3.47 -2.30
C ASP A 266 -11.00 2.60 -1.04
N ILE A 267 -10.20 1.52 -1.12
CA ILE A 267 -9.93 0.65 0.03
C ILE A 267 -9.20 1.42 1.12
N LEU A 268 -8.16 2.19 0.75
CA LEU A 268 -7.36 2.95 1.71
C LEU A 268 -8.20 4.04 2.38
N ALA A 269 -8.90 4.88 1.59
CA ALA A 269 -9.79 5.92 2.13
C ALA A 269 -10.88 5.32 3.01
N GLY A 270 -11.55 4.26 2.53
CA GLY A 270 -12.60 3.59 3.27
C GLY A 270 -12.11 2.97 4.58
N THR A 271 -10.89 2.43 4.61
CA THR A 271 -10.30 1.89 5.84
C THR A 271 -10.13 2.98 6.89
N ILE A 272 -9.52 4.12 6.52
CA ILE A 272 -9.27 5.22 7.47
C ILE A 272 -10.58 5.87 7.91
N CYS A 273 -11.51 6.14 6.99
CA CYS A 273 -12.82 6.71 7.33
C CYS A 273 -13.63 5.82 8.29
N ASN A 274 -13.51 4.49 8.18
CA ASN A 274 -14.22 3.55 9.05
C ASN A 274 -13.62 3.42 10.46
N LEU A 275 -12.50 4.08 10.76
CA LEU A 275 -11.93 4.12 12.12
C LEU A 275 -12.72 5.02 13.07
N GLY A 276 -13.64 5.86 12.55
CA GLY A 276 -14.42 6.77 13.37
C GLY A 276 -13.56 7.81 14.09
N LEU A 277 -12.50 8.28 13.45
CA LEU A 277 -11.57 9.23 14.04
C LEU A 277 -12.21 10.60 14.19
N GLU A 278 -11.88 11.26 15.28
CA GLU A 278 -12.30 12.64 15.59
C GLU A 278 -11.08 13.51 15.90
N PHE A 279 -11.21 14.81 15.69
CA PHE A 279 -10.21 15.75 16.19
C PHE A 279 -10.15 15.70 17.72
N PRO A 280 -8.96 15.88 18.32
CA PRO A 280 -8.82 15.88 19.78
C PRO A 280 -9.75 16.89 20.44
N LYS A 281 -10.47 16.48 21.47
CA LYS A 281 -11.34 17.37 22.24
C LYS A 281 -10.50 18.40 22.99
N ILE A 282 -10.84 19.67 22.81
CA ILE A 282 -10.16 20.78 23.46
C ILE A 282 -10.70 20.92 24.89
N THR A 283 -9.81 20.90 25.89
CA THR A 283 -10.19 21.15 27.28
C THR A 283 -10.68 22.59 27.47
N ALA A 284 -11.49 22.84 28.51
CA ALA A 284 -11.97 24.19 28.81
C ALA A 284 -10.83 25.19 29.05
N GLU A 285 -9.75 24.75 29.67
CA GLU A 285 -8.55 25.56 29.88
C GLU A 285 -7.86 25.89 28.56
N ARG A 286 -7.68 24.89 27.66
CA ARG A 286 -7.09 25.13 26.34
C ARG A 286 -7.97 26.06 25.51
N ARG A 287 -9.31 25.96 25.59
CA ARG A 287 -10.23 26.87 24.90
C ARG A 287 -10.02 28.31 25.35
N LYS A 288 -9.91 28.55 26.68
CA LYS A 288 -9.61 29.90 27.20
C LYS A 288 -8.31 30.46 26.67
N ARG A 289 -7.25 29.65 26.61
CA ARG A 289 -5.94 30.08 26.05
C ARG A 289 -6.03 30.41 24.57
N LEU A 290 -6.77 29.63 23.78
CA LEU A 290 -6.97 29.89 22.35
C LEU A 290 -7.76 31.19 22.14
N GLU A 291 -8.80 31.45 22.97
CA GLU A 291 -9.59 32.67 22.89
C GLU A 291 -8.73 33.92 23.27
N ALA A 292 -7.94 33.83 24.32
CA ALA A 292 -7.01 34.91 24.68
C ALA A 292 -5.98 35.18 23.55
N ALA A 293 -5.42 34.15 22.95
CA ALA A 293 -4.53 34.30 21.82
C ALA A 293 -5.20 34.91 20.59
N ARG A 294 -6.46 34.56 20.34
CA ARG A 294 -7.26 35.16 19.26
C ARG A 294 -7.42 36.66 19.45
N ILE A 295 -7.87 37.06 20.65
CA ILE A 295 -8.06 38.48 21.01
C ILE A 295 -6.76 39.26 20.85
N GLN A 296 -5.62 38.69 21.31
CA GLN A 296 -4.31 39.35 21.17
C GLN A 296 -3.98 39.58 19.69
N LEU A 297 -4.15 38.58 18.81
CA LEU A 297 -3.85 38.70 17.39
C LEU A 297 -4.82 39.65 16.66
N GLU A 298 -6.09 39.74 17.09
CA GLU A 298 -7.05 40.69 16.56
C GLU A 298 -6.67 42.12 16.91
N ASN A 299 -6.23 42.37 18.16
CA ASN A 299 -5.75 43.71 18.61
C ASN A 299 -4.47 44.15 17.87
N GLU A 300 -3.54 43.24 17.58
CA GLU A 300 -2.35 43.55 16.76
C GLU A 300 -2.72 44.07 15.35
N VAL A 301 -3.79 43.59 14.77
CA VAL A 301 -4.27 44.05 13.47
C VAL A 301 -4.87 45.45 13.55
N GLU A 302 -5.59 45.77 14.62
CA GLU A 302 -6.17 47.11 14.87
C GLU A 302 -5.09 48.15 15.09
N GLU A 303 -4.06 47.85 15.90
CA GLU A 303 -2.91 48.74 16.15
C GLU A 303 -2.10 49.06 14.86
N LEU A 304 -1.94 48.03 13.99
CA LEU A 304 -1.28 48.21 12.68
C LEU A 304 -2.12 49.07 11.72
N ALA A 305 -3.46 48.94 11.77
CA ALA A 305 -4.35 49.73 10.94
C ALA A 305 -4.39 51.22 11.37
N GLU A 306 -4.41 51.48 12.67
CA GLU A 306 -4.36 52.84 13.25
C GLU A 306 -2.98 53.53 13.03
N GLY A 307 -1.87 52.77 13.18
CA GLY A 307 -0.52 53.28 12.93
C GLY A 307 -0.27 53.66 11.45
N THR A 308 -0.99 53.03 10.51
CA THR A 308 -0.86 53.34 9.08
C THR A 308 -1.70 54.56 8.66
N MET A 309 -2.69 54.96 9.45
CA MET A 309 -3.52 56.16 9.19
C MET A 309 -2.91 57.46 9.79
N THR A 310 -1.88 57.34 10.63
CA THR A 310 -1.22 58.49 11.29
C THR A 310 0.16 58.81 10.73
N ALA A 311 0.63 58.10 9.70
CA ALA A 311 1.88 58.35 8.98
C ALA A 311 1.59 58.85 7.53
#